data_f28ca47b9efd2a784d37fa004e880deb
#
_entry.id   f28ca47b9efd2a784d37fa004e880deb
#
_cell.length_a   1.000
_cell.length_b   1.000
_cell.length_c   1.000
_cell.angle_alpha   90.00
_cell.angle_beta   90.00
_cell.angle_gamma   90.00
#
_symmetry.space_group_name_H-M   'P 1'
#
loop_
_entity.id
_entity.type
_entity.pdbx_description
1 polymer ?
#
loop_
_entity_poly.entity_id
_entity_poly.type
_entity_poly.pdbx_seq_one_letter_code
_entity_poly.pdbx_strand_id
1 'polypeptide(L)'
;MNAMETEKQGTSGQSRIAVVTGAGSGIGRAVAVELLRAGWSVALAGRRPGTLEETAALVPGSVCLTVRTDVSRPDDVAGLFAAAVERFGRVDLLFNNAGTFGPGGVPVEELEYEAWRHVVDTNLNGAFLCAQAAYRQMKQQDPQGGRIINNGSISAHTPRPHSVAYTATKHALTGLTKSLSLDGRPYNIAVGQIDIGNAATDMTARMQTGALQANGEIAPEPVMDVADVARTVRHMAELPLEANVQFATVLATAMPYVGRG
;
A
#
# COMPACT_ATOMS: atom_id res chain seq x y z
N MET A 1 -23.96 -40.72 26.74
CA MET A 1 -22.60 -40.19 26.59
C MET A 1 -22.24 -40.30 25.11
N ASN A 2 -22.57 -39.28 24.34
CA ASN A 2 -22.19 -39.19 22.92
C ASN A 2 -21.50 -37.82 22.74
N ALA A 3 -20.19 -37.90 22.54
CA ALA A 3 -19.40 -36.76 22.18
C ALA A 3 -19.77 -36.32 20.75
N MET A 4 -20.27 -35.11 20.62
CA MET A 4 -20.40 -34.45 19.32
C MET A 4 -18.99 -33.99 18.86
N GLU A 5 -18.41 -34.79 18.00
CA GLU A 5 -17.27 -34.35 17.18
C GLU A 5 -17.78 -33.30 16.21
N THR A 6 -17.43 -32.05 16.51
CA THR A 6 -17.63 -30.95 15.56
C THR A 6 -16.51 -31.03 14.54
N GLU A 7 -16.78 -31.67 13.40
CA GLU A 7 -15.92 -31.60 12.24
C GLU A 7 -15.78 -30.12 11.83
N LYS A 8 -14.58 -29.58 12.00
CA LYS A 8 -14.15 -28.37 11.31
C LYS A 8 -14.06 -28.72 9.82
N GLN A 9 -15.13 -28.45 9.09
CA GLN A 9 -15.06 -28.42 7.63
C GLN A 9 -14.03 -27.37 7.24
N GLY A 10 -12.85 -27.82 6.84
CA GLY A 10 -11.84 -27.02 6.18
C GLY A 10 -12.44 -26.46 4.89
N THR A 11 -12.58 -25.13 4.82
CA THR A 11 -12.93 -24.43 3.60
C THR A 11 -11.91 -24.80 2.53
N SER A 12 -12.33 -25.53 1.51
CA SER A 12 -11.56 -25.88 0.31
C SER A 12 -10.90 -24.63 -0.26
N GLY A 13 -9.56 -24.66 -0.34
CA GLY A 13 -8.68 -23.54 -0.53
C GLY A 13 -8.85 -22.79 -1.85
N GLN A 14 -9.76 -21.84 -1.89
CA GLN A 14 -9.70 -20.79 -2.90
C GLN A 14 -8.59 -19.82 -2.47
N SER A 15 -7.56 -19.65 -3.34
CA SER A 15 -6.47 -18.72 -3.08
C SER A 15 -7.02 -17.31 -2.92
N ARG A 16 -6.61 -16.60 -1.85
CA ARG A 16 -6.97 -15.18 -1.67
C ARG A 16 -6.31 -14.33 -2.74
N ILE A 17 -6.99 -13.29 -3.18
CA ILE A 17 -6.60 -12.47 -4.32
C ILE A 17 -6.24 -11.06 -3.87
N ALA A 18 -5.04 -10.62 -4.20
CA ALA A 18 -4.55 -9.28 -3.90
C ALA A 18 -4.30 -8.45 -5.18
N VAL A 19 -4.59 -7.17 -5.11
CA VAL A 19 -4.11 -6.15 -6.04
C VAL A 19 -3.06 -5.32 -5.30
N VAL A 20 -1.84 -5.23 -5.85
CA VAL A 20 -0.75 -4.44 -5.28
C VAL A 20 -0.34 -3.36 -6.29
N THR A 21 -0.56 -2.09 -5.94
CA THR A 21 -0.14 -0.96 -6.78
C THR A 21 1.30 -0.55 -6.48
N GLY A 22 2.04 -0.12 -7.50
CA GLY A 22 3.48 0.15 -7.37
C GLY A 22 4.31 -1.10 -7.08
N ALA A 23 3.88 -2.27 -7.58
CA ALA A 23 4.46 -3.58 -7.29
C ALA A 23 5.84 -3.83 -7.93
N GLY A 24 6.31 -2.93 -8.80
CA GLY A 24 7.56 -3.11 -9.54
C GLY A 24 8.84 -2.76 -8.76
N SER A 25 8.77 -2.18 -7.56
CA SER A 25 9.95 -1.79 -6.77
C SER A 25 9.61 -1.57 -5.29
N GLY A 26 10.64 -1.43 -4.46
CA GLY A 26 10.53 -1.00 -3.05
C GLY A 26 9.51 -1.80 -2.24
N ILE A 27 8.70 -1.09 -1.45
CA ILE A 27 7.69 -1.66 -0.56
C ILE A 27 6.66 -2.49 -1.34
N GLY A 28 6.18 -1.97 -2.49
CA GLY A 28 5.18 -2.69 -3.30
C GLY A 28 5.70 -4.04 -3.81
N ARG A 29 6.95 -4.11 -4.28
CA ARG A 29 7.62 -5.36 -4.66
C ARG A 29 7.73 -6.32 -3.47
N ALA A 30 8.21 -5.82 -2.33
CA ALA A 30 8.40 -6.66 -1.15
C ALA A 30 7.07 -7.25 -0.64
N VAL A 31 6.01 -6.43 -0.59
CA VAL A 31 4.66 -6.89 -0.19
C VAL A 31 4.11 -7.90 -1.20
N ALA A 32 4.24 -7.64 -2.49
CA ALA A 32 3.79 -8.58 -3.52
C ALA A 32 4.48 -9.93 -3.41
N VAL A 33 5.80 -9.94 -3.24
CA VAL A 33 6.60 -11.17 -3.04
C VAL A 33 6.19 -11.91 -1.77
N GLU A 34 5.98 -11.20 -0.67
CA GLU A 34 5.55 -11.79 0.60
C GLU A 34 4.16 -12.46 0.48
N LEU A 35 3.21 -11.78 -0.19
CA LEU A 35 1.88 -12.32 -0.43
C LEU A 35 1.92 -13.56 -1.36
N LEU A 36 2.71 -13.51 -2.45
CA LEU A 36 2.89 -14.65 -3.35
C LEU A 36 3.48 -15.87 -2.62
N ARG A 37 4.50 -15.67 -1.77
CA ARG A 37 5.09 -16.73 -0.93
C ARG A 37 4.09 -17.30 0.09
N ALA A 38 3.13 -16.48 0.52
CA ALA A 38 2.05 -16.90 1.41
C ALA A 38 0.88 -17.59 0.68
N GLY A 39 0.99 -17.83 -0.64
CA GLY A 39 0.00 -18.53 -1.44
C GLY A 39 -1.16 -17.65 -1.95
N TRP A 40 -1.03 -16.34 -1.90
CA TRP A 40 -1.99 -15.44 -2.54
C TRP A 40 -1.80 -15.41 -4.05
N SER A 41 -2.89 -15.22 -4.78
CA SER A 41 -2.84 -14.79 -6.19
C SER A 41 -2.74 -13.27 -6.23
N VAL A 42 -1.80 -12.71 -7.00
CA VAL A 42 -1.52 -11.26 -6.95
C VAL A 42 -1.57 -10.61 -8.33
N ALA A 43 -2.38 -9.57 -8.49
CA ALA A 43 -2.28 -8.64 -9.59
C ALA A 43 -1.23 -7.57 -9.26
N LEU A 44 -0.13 -7.58 -10.01
CA LEU A 44 1.02 -6.68 -9.89
C LEU A 44 0.80 -5.47 -10.80
N ALA A 45 0.53 -4.30 -10.22
CA ALA A 45 0.24 -3.09 -10.98
C ALA A 45 1.36 -2.06 -10.89
N GLY A 46 1.69 -1.44 -12.02
CA GLY A 46 2.70 -0.39 -12.10
C GLY A 46 2.94 0.09 -13.52
N ARG A 47 3.64 1.20 -13.67
CA ARG A 47 3.85 1.85 -14.98
C ARG A 47 4.85 1.15 -15.89
N ARG A 48 5.79 0.37 -15.33
CA ARG A 48 6.90 -0.25 -16.05
C ARG A 48 6.73 -1.78 -16.09
N PRO A 49 6.33 -2.37 -17.25
CA PRO A 49 6.08 -3.82 -17.32
C PRO A 49 7.27 -4.67 -16.90
N GLY A 50 8.48 -4.36 -17.38
CA GLY A 50 9.68 -5.15 -17.06
C GLY A 50 9.95 -5.27 -15.56
N THR A 51 9.71 -4.20 -14.76
CA THR A 51 9.89 -4.29 -13.30
C THR A 51 8.80 -5.11 -12.60
N LEU A 52 7.63 -5.26 -13.21
CA LEU A 52 6.57 -6.16 -12.72
C LEU A 52 6.92 -7.62 -13.02
N GLU A 53 7.46 -7.88 -14.19
CA GLU A 53 7.95 -9.20 -14.60
C GLU A 53 9.12 -9.66 -13.73
N GLU A 54 10.07 -8.76 -13.42
CA GLU A 54 11.12 -9.01 -12.44
C GLU A 54 10.54 -9.41 -11.08
N THR A 55 9.50 -8.70 -10.60
CA THR A 55 8.85 -9.01 -9.33
C THR A 55 8.18 -10.39 -9.36
N ALA A 56 7.48 -10.73 -10.45
CA ALA A 56 6.86 -12.03 -10.64
C ALA A 56 7.90 -13.16 -10.64
N ALA A 57 9.04 -12.95 -11.26
CA ALA A 57 10.14 -13.91 -11.35
C ALA A 57 10.80 -14.23 -9.98
N LEU A 58 10.62 -13.40 -8.94
CA LEU A 58 11.14 -13.65 -7.59
C LEU A 58 10.42 -14.79 -6.85
N VAL A 59 9.25 -15.22 -7.34
CA VAL A 59 8.50 -16.35 -6.75
C VAL A 59 8.03 -17.28 -7.87
N PRO A 60 8.93 -18.10 -8.44
CA PRO A 60 8.59 -19.02 -9.53
C PRO A 60 7.46 -19.97 -9.15
N GLY A 61 6.53 -20.20 -10.06
CA GLY A 61 5.38 -21.08 -9.86
C GLY A 61 4.21 -20.44 -9.09
N SER A 62 4.35 -19.21 -8.61
CA SER A 62 3.24 -18.47 -7.99
C SER A 62 2.22 -18.00 -9.03
N VAL A 63 0.99 -17.76 -8.58
CA VAL A 63 -0.09 -17.28 -9.43
C VAL A 63 -0.13 -15.76 -9.40
N CYS A 64 0.31 -15.12 -10.46
CA CYS A 64 0.27 -13.65 -10.56
C CYS A 64 -0.18 -13.18 -11.96
N LEU A 65 -0.53 -11.91 -12.03
CA LEU A 65 -0.89 -11.18 -13.25
C LEU A 65 -0.16 -9.84 -13.23
N THR A 66 0.60 -9.52 -14.27
CA THR A 66 1.23 -8.19 -14.42
C THR A 66 0.33 -7.30 -15.26
N VAL A 67 0.02 -6.10 -14.76
CA VAL A 67 -0.83 -5.13 -15.45
C VAL A 67 -0.14 -3.77 -15.48
N ARG A 68 0.17 -3.27 -16.69
CA ARG A 68 0.65 -1.91 -16.83
C ARG A 68 -0.44 -0.95 -16.39
N THR A 69 -0.16 -0.13 -15.38
CA THR A 69 -1.15 0.77 -14.78
C THR A 69 -0.49 2.06 -14.32
N ASP A 70 -1.00 3.18 -14.78
CA ASP A 70 -0.77 4.48 -14.16
C ASP A 70 -1.99 4.80 -13.27
N VAL A 71 -1.79 4.79 -11.95
CA VAL A 71 -2.90 4.99 -11.00
C VAL A 71 -3.55 6.38 -11.08
N SER A 72 -2.88 7.37 -11.68
CA SER A 72 -3.43 8.69 -11.92
C SER A 72 -4.44 8.74 -13.07
N ARG A 73 -4.58 7.64 -13.84
CA ARG A 73 -5.47 7.53 -14.98
C ARG A 73 -6.66 6.63 -14.67
N PRO A 74 -7.90 7.16 -14.67
CA PRO A 74 -9.10 6.38 -14.36
C PRO A 74 -9.25 5.12 -15.23
N ASP A 75 -8.96 5.22 -16.52
CA ASP A 75 -9.10 4.09 -17.47
C ASP A 75 -8.08 2.97 -17.18
N ASP A 76 -6.84 3.32 -16.83
CA ASP A 76 -5.83 2.33 -16.46
C ASP A 76 -6.24 1.59 -15.18
N VAL A 77 -6.80 2.31 -14.19
CA VAL A 77 -7.31 1.71 -12.95
C VAL A 77 -8.51 0.79 -13.24
N ALA A 78 -9.46 1.24 -14.06
CA ALA A 78 -10.59 0.39 -14.47
C ALA A 78 -10.10 -0.89 -15.17
N GLY A 79 -9.14 -0.79 -16.10
CA GLY A 79 -8.52 -1.92 -16.77
C GLY A 79 -7.81 -2.89 -15.82
N LEU A 80 -7.11 -2.37 -14.79
CA LEU A 80 -6.46 -3.19 -13.76
C LEU A 80 -7.46 -4.09 -13.03
N PHE A 81 -8.54 -3.49 -12.52
CA PHE A 81 -9.54 -4.26 -11.76
C PHE A 81 -10.34 -5.20 -12.65
N ALA A 82 -10.66 -4.81 -13.89
CA ALA A 82 -11.29 -5.71 -14.87
C ALA A 82 -10.41 -6.93 -15.15
N ALA A 83 -9.12 -6.74 -15.40
CA ALA A 83 -8.17 -7.84 -15.64
C ALA A 83 -7.99 -8.73 -14.40
N ALA A 84 -7.95 -8.15 -13.21
CA ALA A 84 -7.85 -8.93 -11.96
C ALA A 84 -9.10 -9.81 -11.76
N VAL A 85 -10.29 -9.26 -11.99
CA VAL A 85 -11.56 -9.99 -11.85
C VAL A 85 -11.71 -11.04 -12.96
N GLU A 86 -11.38 -10.74 -14.20
CA GLU A 86 -11.38 -11.70 -15.29
C GLU A 86 -10.47 -12.89 -15.00
N ARG A 87 -9.28 -12.63 -14.46
CA ARG A 87 -8.28 -13.67 -14.19
C ARG A 87 -8.55 -14.48 -12.95
N PHE A 88 -9.09 -13.87 -11.87
CA PHE A 88 -9.15 -14.45 -10.54
C PHE A 88 -10.58 -14.52 -9.96
N GLY A 89 -11.56 -13.86 -10.57
CA GLY A 89 -12.97 -13.86 -10.18
C GLY A 89 -13.34 -12.86 -9.08
N ARG A 90 -12.39 -12.40 -8.25
CA ARG A 90 -12.63 -11.52 -7.10
C ARG A 90 -11.41 -10.72 -6.69
N VAL A 91 -11.57 -9.84 -5.72
CA VAL A 91 -10.45 -9.11 -5.06
C VAL A 91 -10.68 -9.12 -3.55
N ASP A 92 -9.78 -9.76 -2.81
CA ASP A 92 -9.86 -9.85 -1.35
C ASP A 92 -9.03 -8.76 -0.65
N LEU A 93 -7.96 -8.29 -1.30
CA LEU A 93 -7.05 -7.27 -0.78
C LEU A 93 -6.69 -6.25 -1.86
N LEU A 94 -6.75 -4.97 -1.51
CA LEU A 94 -6.01 -3.91 -2.20
C LEU A 94 -4.90 -3.41 -1.26
N PHE A 95 -3.63 -3.58 -1.66
CA PHE A 95 -2.53 -2.82 -1.08
C PHE A 95 -2.27 -1.59 -1.94
N ASN A 96 -2.76 -0.45 -1.49
CA ASN A 96 -2.78 0.82 -2.20
C ASN A 96 -1.48 1.57 -1.93
N ASN A 97 -0.42 1.24 -2.68
CA ASN A 97 0.96 1.59 -2.37
C ASN A 97 1.61 2.54 -3.40
N ALA A 98 1.11 2.59 -4.64
CA ALA A 98 1.71 3.47 -5.64
C ALA A 98 1.83 4.91 -5.13
N GLY A 99 3.03 5.48 -5.24
CA GLY A 99 3.30 6.82 -4.75
C GLY A 99 4.66 7.34 -5.19
N THR A 100 4.82 8.66 -5.07
CA THR A 100 6.07 9.37 -5.35
C THR A 100 6.33 10.41 -4.28
N PHE A 101 7.60 10.66 -3.97
CA PHE A 101 7.98 11.75 -3.08
C PHE A 101 7.90 13.11 -3.78
N GLY A 102 8.01 13.10 -5.11
CA GLY A 102 8.17 14.30 -5.90
C GLY A 102 9.60 14.87 -5.83
N PRO A 103 9.80 16.13 -6.20
CA PRO A 103 11.09 16.80 -6.04
C PRO A 103 11.34 17.04 -4.55
N GLY A 104 12.37 16.38 -4.00
CA GLY A 104 12.79 16.57 -2.62
C GLY A 104 13.76 17.73 -2.46
N GLY A 105 13.70 18.44 -1.33
CA GLY A 105 14.64 19.53 -1.02
C GLY A 105 14.33 20.86 -1.69
N VAL A 106 13.13 21.02 -2.28
CA VAL A 106 12.70 22.26 -2.92
C VAL A 106 11.90 23.11 -1.92
N PRO A 107 12.29 24.37 -1.66
CA PRO A 107 11.50 25.31 -0.87
C PRO A 107 10.08 25.48 -1.44
N VAL A 108 9.11 25.79 -0.58
CA VAL A 108 7.70 25.84 -1.00
C VAL A 108 7.43 26.90 -2.08
N GLU A 109 8.12 28.03 -2.01
CA GLU A 109 8.01 29.15 -2.96
C GLU A 109 8.61 28.84 -4.34
N GLU A 110 9.49 27.83 -4.43
CA GLU A 110 10.14 27.37 -5.66
C GLU A 110 9.50 26.11 -6.24
N LEU A 111 8.51 25.52 -5.53
CA LEU A 111 7.87 24.29 -5.99
C LEU A 111 6.93 24.59 -7.17
N GLU A 112 7.31 24.13 -8.35
CA GLU A 112 6.49 24.22 -9.55
C GLU A 112 5.13 23.53 -9.37
N TYR A 113 4.04 24.19 -9.82
CA TYR A 113 2.68 23.67 -9.68
C TYR A 113 2.50 22.27 -10.33
N GLU A 114 3.14 22.04 -11.46
CA GLU A 114 3.09 20.72 -12.13
C GLU A 114 3.73 19.60 -11.28
N ALA A 115 4.79 19.92 -10.56
CA ALA A 115 5.42 18.97 -9.64
C ALA A 115 4.50 18.67 -8.44
N TRP A 116 3.86 19.71 -7.88
CA TRP A 116 2.82 19.54 -6.86
C TRP A 116 1.69 18.65 -7.39
N ARG A 117 1.12 18.99 -8.54
CA ARG A 117 0.01 18.26 -9.17
C ARG A 117 0.36 16.80 -9.41
N HIS A 118 1.56 16.51 -9.91
CA HIS A 118 2.01 15.15 -10.13
C HIS A 118 2.01 14.30 -8.84
N VAL A 119 2.44 14.90 -7.71
CA VAL A 119 2.41 14.20 -6.41
C VAL A 119 0.97 13.97 -5.96
N VAL A 120 0.10 14.96 -6.07
CA VAL A 120 -1.33 14.86 -5.72
C VAL A 120 -2.02 13.80 -6.58
N ASP A 121 -1.81 13.83 -7.90
CA ASP A 121 -2.43 12.91 -8.84
C ASP A 121 -2.03 11.46 -8.58
N THR A 122 -0.76 11.22 -8.22
CA THR A 122 -0.29 9.87 -7.93
C THR A 122 -0.70 9.41 -6.53
N ASN A 123 -0.40 10.20 -5.48
CA ASN A 123 -0.48 9.74 -4.09
C ASN A 123 -1.89 9.83 -3.51
N LEU A 124 -2.71 10.76 -3.99
CA LEU A 124 -4.07 10.98 -3.46
C LEU A 124 -5.14 10.59 -4.46
N ASN A 125 -5.15 11.18 -5.66
CA ASN A 125 -6.16 10.86 -6.67
C ASN A 125 -6.05 9.39 -7.11
N GLY A 126 -4.82 8.89 -7.34
CA GLY A 126 -4.58 7.49 -7.67
C GLY A 126 -4.98 6.54 -6.56
N ALA A 127 -4.70 6.89 -5.31
CA ALA A 127 -5.14 6.11 -4.16
C ALA A 127 -6.68 6.06 -4.04
N PHE A 128 -7.34 7.18 -4.29
CA PHE A 128 -8.81 7.25 -4.32
C PHE A 128 -9.38 6.39 -5.45
N LEU A 129 -8.87 6.50 -6.67
CA LEU A 129 -9.36 5.75 -7.82
C LEU A 129 -9.23 4.23 -7.60
N CYS A 130 -8.07 3.78 -7.11
CA CYS A 130 -7.86 2.37 -6.79
C CYS A 130 -8.78 1.89 -5.66
N ALA A 131 -8.92 2.68 -4.59
CA ALA A 131 -9.83 2.36 -3.50
C ALA A 131 -11.29 2.30 -3.97
N GLN A 132 -11.74 3.25 -4.82
CA GLN A 132 -13.08 3.26 -5.37
C GLN A 132 -13.35 2.01 -6.22
N ALA A 133 -12.41 1.61 -7.07
CA ALA A 133 -12.54 0.43 -7.91
C ALA A 133 -12.58 -0.87 -7.07
N ALA A 134 -11.68 -1.00 -6.08
CA ALA A 134 -11.69 -2.11 -5.13
C ALA A 134 -13.01 -2.18 -4.36
N TYR A 135 -13.47 -1.03 -3.88
CA TYR A 135 -14.71 -0.94 -3.11
C TYR A 135 -15.93 -1.40 -3.91
N ARG A 136 -16.05 -0.97 -5.20
CA ARG A 136 -17.11 -1.44 -6.09
C ARG A 136 -17.07 -2.95 -6.25
N GLN A 137 -15.89 -3.51 -6.48
CA GLN A 137 -15.71 -4.95 -6.64
C GLN A 137 -16.06 -5.70 -5.37
N MET A 138 -15.51 -5.31 -4.22
CA MET A 138 -15.72 -5.96 -2.92
C MET A 138 -17.17 -5.90 -2.46
N LYS A 139 -17.91 -4.85 -2.86
CA LYS A 139 -19.35 -4.69 -2.57
C LYS A 139 -20.22 -5.64 -3.41
N GLN A 140 -19.80 -5.99 -4.63
CA GLN A 140 -20.61 -6.74 -5.59
C GLN A 140 -20.28 -8.23 -5.65
N GLN A 141 -19.10 -8.62 -5.17
CA GLN A 141 -18.65 -10.02 -5.22
C GLN A 141 -19.33 -10.90 -4.18
N ASP A 142 -19.31 -12.21 -4.39
CA ASP A 142 -19.80 -13.23 -3.48
C ASP A 142 -18.67 -14.19 -3.07
N PRO A 143 -18.39 -14.39 -1.77
CA PRO A 143 -18.92 -13.63 -0.64
C PRO A 143 -18.52 -12.15 -0.69
N GLN A 144 -19.43 -11.27 -0.22
CA GLN A 144 -19.22 -9.83 -0.15
C GLN A 144 -18.15 -9.47 0.86
N GLY A 145 -17.35 -8.44 0.57
CA GLY A 145 -16.34 -7.91 1.47
C GLY A 145 -14.92 -8.03 0.93
N GLY A 146 -13.99 -7.53 1.72
CA GLY A 146 -12.56 -7.49 1.40
C GLY A 146 -11.80 -6.48 2.26
N ARG A 147 -10.54 -6.28 1.97
CA ARG A 147 -9.67 -5.39 2.74
C ARG A 147 -8.93 -4.40 1.85
N ILE A 148 -8.85 -3.15 2.29
CA ILE A 148 -8.04 -2.11 1.67
C ILE A 148 -7.00 -1.67 2.70
N ILE A 149 -5.72 -1.72 2.34
CA ILE A 149 -4.62 -1.21 3.15
C ILE A 149 -3.95 -0.08 2.38
N ASN A 150 -4.07 1.14 2.89
CA ASN A 150 -3.41 2.31 2.31
C ASN A 150 -1.98 2.43 2.85
N ASN A 151 -1.02 2.63 1.96
CA ASN A 151 0.36 2.93 2.33
C ASN A 151 0.49 4.41 2.70
N GLY A 152 0.40 4.69 3.98
CA GLY A 152 0.61 6.00 4.58
C GLY A 152 2.09 6.39 4.68
N SER A 153 2.40 7.17 5.67
CA SER A 153 3.77 7.55 6.05
C SER A 153 3.74 8.22 7.41
N ILE A 154 4.83 8.14 8.15
CA ILE A 154 5.05 8.99 9.33
C ILE A 154 4.96 10.49 8.99
N SER A 155 5.16 10.87 7.72
CA SER A 155 4.91 12.23 7.24
C SER A 155 3.45 12.67 7.28
N ALA A 156 2.51 11.74 7.53
CA ALA A 156 1.11 12.07 7.85
C ALA A 156 0.95 12.66 9.27
N HIS A 157 2.01 12.66 10.08
CA HIS A 157 2.00 13.12 11.47
C HIS A 157 3.13 14.14 11.72
N THR A 158 4.34 13.83 11.28
CA THR A 158 5.54 14.64 11.50
C THR A 158 6.22 14.92 10.15
N PRO A 159 6.04 16.10 9.57
CA PRO A 159 6.61 16.44 8.27
C PRO A 159 8.14 16.60 8.33
N ARG A 160 8.76 16.51 7.16
CA ARG A 160 10.15 16.92 6.95
C ARG A 160 10.21 18.27 6.25
N PRO A 161 11.29 19.04 6.41
CA PRO A 161 11.49 20.23 5.60
C PRO A 161 11.40 19.93 4.09
N HIS A 162 10.91 20.85 3.32
CA HIS A 162 10.81 20.79 1.85
C HIS A 162 10.07 19.55 1.31
N SER A 163 9.00 19.12 1.99
CA SER A 163 8.19 17.95 1.60
C SER A 163 6.69 18.24 1.50
N VAL A 164 6.33 19.52 1.23
CA VAL A 164 4.95 20.00 1.33
C VAL A 164 3.95 19.16 0.51
N ALA A 165 4.25 18.84 -0.74
CA ALA A 165 3.35 18.05 -1.59
C ALA A 165 3.15 16.63 -1.05
N TYR A 166 4.24 15.96 -0.68
CA TYR A 166 4.19 14.61 -0.10
C TYR A 166 3.46 14.60 1.23
N THR A 167 3.83 15.51 2.13
CA THR A 167 3.21 15.67 3.46
C THR A 167 1.70 15.90 3.34
N ALA A 168 1.27 16.85 2.49
CA ALA A 168 -0.15 17.13 2.29
C ALA A 168 -0.92 15.90 1.81
N THR A 169 -0.37 15.17 0.83
CA THR A 169 -1.02 13.96 0.31
C THR A 169 -1.11 12.85 1.36
N LYS A 170 -0.08 12.67 2.21
CA LYS A 170 -0.10 11.64 3.25
C LYS A 170 -1.04 11.98 4.42
N HIS A 171 -1.21 13.27 4.77
CA HIS A 171 -2.27 13.71 5.68
C HIS A 171 -3.67 13.48 5.09
N ALA A 172 -3.87 13.83 3.81
CA ALA A 172 -5.15 13.62 3.13
C ALA A 172 -5.53 12.14 3.04
N LEU A 173 -4.56 11.25 2.83
CA LEU A 173 -4.76 9.81 2.81
C LEU A 173 -5.31 9.27 4.14
N THR A 174 -4.92 9.86 5.27
CA THR A 174 -5.48 9.52 6.59
C THR A 174 -6.98 9.84 6.66
N GLY A 175 -7.41 10.98 6.10
CA GLY A 175 -8.81 11.33 5.98
C GLY A 175 -9.58 10.36 5.08
N LEU A 176 -9.01 10.04 3.92
CA LEU A 176 -9.57 9.06 2.98
C LEU A 176 -9.75 7.69 3.65
N THR A 177 -8.73 7.20 4.37
CA THR A 177 -8.78 5.93 5.11
C THR A 177 -9.93 5.89 6.11
N LYS A 178 -10.09 6.95 6.91
CA LYS A 178 -11.17 7.04 7.92
C LYS A 178 -12.55 7.03 7.28
N SER A 179 -12.75 7.79 6.19
CA SER A 179 -14.03 7.86 5.49
C SER A 179 -14.39 6.51 4.87
N LEU A 180 -13.47 5.91 4.11
CA LEU A 180 -13.68 4.59 3.50
C LEU A 180 -13.95 3.49 4.54
N SER A 181 -13.29 3.55 5.70
CA SER A 181 -13.51 2.60 6.79
C SER A 181 -14.93 2.71 7.38
N LEU A 182 -15.46 3.92 7.47
CA LEU A 182 -16.83 4.14 7.93
C LEU A 182 -17.83 3.61 6.90
N ASP A 183 -17.65 3.98 5.64
CA ASP A 183 -18.56 3.62 4.55
C ASP A 183 -18.53 2.10 4.25
N GLY A 184 -17.41 1.42 4.55
CA GLY A 184 -17.19 -0.01 4.30
C GLY A 184 -17.95 -0.94 5.23
N ARG A 185 -18.34 -0.48 6.42
CA ARG A 185 -18.96 -1.32 7.47
C ARG A 185 -20.17 -2.13 7.00
N PRO A 186 -21.16 -1.56 6.27
CA PRO A 186 -22.31 -2.30 5.81
C PRO A 186 -22.01 -3.39 4.78
N TYR A 187 -20.80 -3.37 4.20
CA TYR A 187 -20.41 -4.23 3.10
C TYR A 187 -19.26 -5.20 3.45
N ASN A 188 -18.95 -5.31 4.73
CA ASN A 188 -17.84 -6.15 5.21
C ASN A 188 -16.49 -5.77 4.55
N ILE A 189 -16.26 -4.47 4.31
CA ILE A 189 -15.02 -3.93 3.75
C ILE A 189 -14.21 -3.29 4.86
N ALA A 190 -13.11 -3.94 5.24
CA ALA A 190 -12.18 -3.44 6.24
C ALA A 190 -11.15 -2.50 5.57
N VAL A 191 -11.02 -1.27 6.08
CA VAL A 191 -10.06 -0.30 5.53
C VAL A 191 -9.11 0.16 6.63
N GLY A 192 -7.81 0.03 6.39
CA GLY A 192 -6.76 0.45 7.31
C GLY A 192 -5.62 1.16 6.59
N GLN A 193 -4.68 1.69 7.38
CA GLN A 193 -3.50 2.39 6.91
C GLN A 193 -2.26 1.91 7.66
N ILE A 194 -1.17 1.75 6.93
CA ILE A 194 0.15 1.51 7.52
C ILE A 194 1.02 2.75 7.28
N ASP A 195 1.45 3.40 8.36
CA ASP A 195 2.36 4.55 8.31
C ASP A 195 3.79 4.06 8.44
N ILE A 196 4.56 4.21 7.37
CA ILE A 196 5.89 3.64 7.27
C ILE A 196 6.93 4.74 7.47
N GLY A 197 7.89 4.45 8.33
CA GLY A 197 9.11 5.25 8.48
C GLY A 197 10.16 4.88 7.44
N ASN A 198 11.43 5.00 7.76
CA ASN A 198 12.54 4.78 6.83
C ASN A 198 12.72 3.28 6.51
N ALA A 199 12.00 2.74 5.53
CA ALA A 199 12.27 1.41 4.97
C ALA A 199 13.36 1.50 3.89
N ALA A 200 14.28 0.55 3.84
CA ALA A 200 15.38 0.52 2.87
C ALA A 200 14.85 0.27 1.45
N THR A 201 14.73 1.34 0.67
CA THR A 201 14.28 1.36 -0.73
C THR A 201 15.07 2.41 -1.51
N ASP A 202 14.99 2.41 -2.83
CA ASP A 202 15.60 3.47 -3.66
C ASP A 202 15.11 4.86 -3.27
N MET A 203 13.84 4.99 -2.87
CA MET A 203 13.25 6.25 -2.42
C MET A 203 13.92 6.80 -1.16
N THR A 204 14.36 5.92 -0.27
CA THR A 204 14.96 6.26 1.03
C THR A 204 16.47 6.14 1.07
N ALA A 205 17.12 5.78 -0.05
CA ALA A 205 18.57 5.61 -0.11
C ALA A 205 19.35 6.83 0.42
N ARG A 206 18.86 8.05 0.15
CA ARG A 206 19.45 9.30 0.64
C ARG A 206 19.38 9.44 2.17
N MET A 207 18.45 8.77 2.86
CA MET A 207 18.30 8.90 4.32
C MET A 207 19.54 8.37 5.05
N GLN A 208 20.18 7.34 4.50
CA GLN A 208 21.39 6.75 5.08
C GLN A 208 22.62 7.65 4.95
N THR A 209 22.67 8.50 3.93
CA THR A 209 23.80 9.42 3.69
C THR A 209 23.57 10.79 4.30
N GLY A 210 22.32 11.21 4.47
CA GLY A 210 21.93 12.46 5.11
C GLY A 210 20.53 12.92 4.72
N ALA A 211 19.73 13.23 5.74
CA ALA A 211 18.40 13.83 5.60
C ALA A 211 18.40 15.19 6.29
N LEU A 212 17.75 16.19 5.68
CA LEU A 212 17.57 17.50 6.30
C LEU A 212 16.64 17.36 7.50
N GLN A 213 17.13 17.78 8.66
CA GLN A 213 16.43 17.76 9.92
C GLN A 213 15.68 19.08 10.16
N ALA A 214 14.73 19.08 11.11
CA ALA A 214 13.93 20.26 11.44
C ALA A 214 14.78 21.44 11.93
N ASN A 215 15.94 21.19 12.53
CA ASN A 215 16.90 22.21 12.96
C ASN A 215 17.81 22.76 11.84
N GLY A 216 17.63 22.26 10.61
CA GLY A 216 18.44 22.66 9.44
C GLY A 216 19.71 21.85 9.24
N GLU A 217 20.07 20.94 10.14
CA GLU A 217 21.23 20.06 9.98
C GLU A 217 20.95 18.91 8.99
N ILE A 218 22.00 18.39 8.37
CA ILE A 218 21.93 17.18 7.57
C ILE A 218 22.51 16.04 8.40
N ALA A 219 21.68 15.05 8.74
CA ALA A 219 22.11 13.90 9.51
C ALA A 219 21.63 12.58 8.88
N PRO A 220 22.44 11.50 8.95
CA PRO A 220 22.00 10.19 8.51
C PRO A 220 20.89 9.67 9.44
N GLU A 221 19.92 8.98 8.86
CA GLU A 221 18.85 8.34 9.62
C GLU A 221 18.85 6.82 9.42
N PRO A 222 18.63 6.06 10.50
CA PRO A 222 18.46 4.62 10.41
C PRO A 222 17.33 4.22 9.48
N VAL A 223 17.52 3.09 8.80
CA VAL A 223 16.50 2.44 7.97
C VAL A 223 16.24 1.03 8.48
N MET A 224 15.04 0.52 8.25
CA MET A 224 14.66 -0.87 8.52
C MET A 224 14.62 -1.68 7.22
N ASP A 225 14.70 -3.00 7.34
CA ASP A 225 14.49 -3.88 6.20
C ASP A 225 13.05 -3.76 5.68
N VAL A 226 12.90 -3.62 4.37
CA VAL A 226 11.59 -3.56 3.71
C VAL A 226 10.76 -4.85 3.93
N ALA A 227 11.41 -5.97 4.22
CA ALA A 227 10.75 -7.22 4.57
C ALA A 227 9.93 -7.12 5.87
N ASP A 228 10.33 -6.26 6.83
CA ASP A 228 9.55 -6.02 8.06
C ASP A 228 8.21 -5.35 7.74
N VAL A 229 8.22 -4.42 6.80
CA VAL A 229 6.99 -3.79 6.29
C VAL A 229 6.12 -4.83 5.60
N ALA A 230 6.71 -5.67 4.74
CA ALA A 230 5.96 -6.68 3.99
C ALA A 230 5.28 -7.70 4.93
N ARG A 231 5.97 -8.17 5.98
CA ARG A 231 5.40 -9.05 7.00
C ARG A 231 4.25 -8.37 7.77
N THR A 232 4.39 -7.09 8.09
CA THR A 232 3.33 -6.34 8.77
C THR A 232 2.09 -6.21 7.88
N VAL A 233 2.25 -5.85 6.60
CA VAL A 233 1.13 -5.77 5.65
C VAL A 233 0.46 -7.13 5.49
N ARG A 234 1.22 -8.21 5.38
CA ARG A 234 0.68 -9.57 5.34
C ARG A 234 -0.13 -9.89 6.60
N HIS A 235 0.39 -9.60 7.79
CA HIS A 235 -0.36 -9.80 9.03
C HIS A 235 -1.69 -9.04 9.01
N MET A 236 -1.69 -7.76 8.62
CA MET A 236 -2.92 -6.98 8.47
C MET A 236 -3.89 -7.61 7.46
N ALA A 237 -3.35 -8.13 6.34
CA ALA A 237 -4.14 -8.73 5.26
C ALA A 237 -4.78 -10.07 5.66
N GLU A 238 -4.15 -10.83 6.55
CA GLU A 238 -4.59 -12.16 6.96
C GLU A 238 -5.59 -12.18 8.13
N LEU A 239 -5.81 -11.05 8.78
CA LEU A 239 -6.84 -10.94 9.81
C LEU A 239 -8.23 -11.21 9.22
N PRO A 240 -9.15 -11.83 9.98
CA PRO A 240 -10.55 -11.94 9.57
C PRO A 240 -11.16 -10.55 9.38
N LEU A 241 -12.20 -10.42 8.54
CA LEU A 241 -12.75 -9.11 8.19
C LEU A 241 -13.44 -8.40 9.37
N GLU A 242 -13.82 -9.15 10.41
CA GLU A 242 -14.36 -8.63 11.67
C GLU A 242 -13.30 -7.91 12.50
N ALA A 243 -12.02 -8.16 12.24
CA ALA A 243 -10.89 -7.51 12.90
C ALA A 243 -10.14 -6.62 11.91
N ASN A 244 -9.89 -5.37 12.29
CA ASN A 244 -9.18 -4.42 11.45
C ASN A 244 -8.08 -3.69 12.22
N VAL A 245 -6.86 -3.71 11.68
CA VAL A 245 -5.82 -2.77 12.09
C VAL A 245 -6.10 -1.45 11.38
N GLN A 246 -6.75 -0.53 12.10
CA GLN A 246 -7.17 0.76 11.53
C GLN A 246 -5.98 1.63 11.16
N PHE A 247 -4.98 1.71 12.05
CA PHE A 247 -3.71 2.39 11.84
C PHE A 247 -2.58 1.59 12.47
N ALA A 248 -1.50 1.43 11.73
CA ALA A 248 -0.25 0.86 12.23
C ALA A 248 0.90 1.79 11.86
N THR A 249 1.86 1.99 12.77
CA THR A 249 3.11 2.70 12.48
C THR A 249 4.27 1.71 12.57
N VAL A 250 5.05 1.60 11.50
CA VAL A 250 6.24 0.74 11.41
C VAL A 250 7.43 1.58 10.99
N LEU A 251 8.47 1.59 11.81
CA LEU A 251 9.64 2.44 11.58
C LEU A 251 10.92 1.80 12.12
N ALA A 252 12.07 2.25 11.64
CA ALA A 252 13.34 1.84 12.21
C ALA A 252 13.43 2.29 13.68
N THR A 253 13.73 1.37 14.59
CA THR A 253 13.69 1.63 16.05
C THR A 253 14.49 2.86 16.47
N ALA A 254 15.65 3.07 15.86
CA ALA A 254 16.55 4.16 16.21
C ALA A 254 16.33 5.44 15.38
N MET A 255 15.32 5.51 14.49
CA MET A 255 15.07 6.74 13.75
C MET A 255 14.46 7.82 14.63
N PRO A 256 14.81 9.10 14.44
CA PRO A 256 14.26 10.21 15.21
C PRO A 256 12.81 10.49 14.76
N TYR A 257 11.83 9.92 15.47
CA TYR A 257 10.40 10.16 15.25
C TYR A 257 9.72 10.62 16.53
N VAL A 258 9.72 9.79 17.57
CA VAL A 258 9.30 10.19 18.93
C VAL A 258 10.43 11.02 19.54
N GLY A 259 10.09 12.17 20.14
CA GLY A 259 11.08 13.09 20.70
C GLY A 259 11.67 14.07 19.67
N ARG A 260 11.16 14.12 18.45
CA ARG A 260 11.35 15.29 17.59
C ARG A 260 10.52 16.43 18.16
N GLY A 261 11.17 17.41 18.69
CA GLY A 261 10.53 18.62 19.19
C GLY A 261 11.47 19.77 19.09
#